data_c2dd311b0fe6905761c4ae1aa5ff0edf
#
_entry.id   c2dd311b0fe6905761c4ae1aa5ff0edf
#
_cell.length_a   1.000
_cell.length_b   1.000
_cell.length_c   1.000
_cell.angle_alpha   90.00
_cell.angle_beta   90.00
_cell.angle_gamma   90.00
#
_symmetry.space_group_name_H-M   'P 1'
#
loop_
_entity.id
_entity.type
_entity.pdbx_description
1 polymer ?
#
loop_
_entity_poly.entity_id
_entity_poly.type
_entity_poly.pdbx_seq_one_letter_code
_entity_poly.pdbx_strand_id
1 'polypeptide(L)'
;MLPMLRPWGFVPRNAASIEIAQLNEEYSATQQPLYSTLPNADDVAAVNGCANIRMAVRSNQRIIMLNKGVGGKGFTICCDCGAAMPGDDPVVLKDILRPYRSRFAKTRCKHTDTANVNLGYDFVTDMLVLEFALDRQQIDINPMRNSWLNRAGQSLAEALRLAVCQELDIEFTELVTGYRIRQNRAGDFVDIYLYDSLSSGAGYAVSIESSIQQLLTKTRELLDGCTCDSACHRCLKHYRNQHIHNVLDRKAALDLLNWGETGTRASAISRENQQHLLKSLKQILQLSGVRIDVSHETVWAEGCYGKKKVIVYPAMWTKPVEENTIFVSDVYLKYAKPYALKTIVDSL
;
A
#
# COMPACT_ATOMS: atom_id res chain seq x y z
N MET A 1 21.99 -7.99 5.75
CA MET A 1 22.26 -7.28 4.48
C MET A 1 21.58 -8.09 3.38
N LEU A 2 20.71 -7.48 2.56
CA LEU A 2 20.05 -8.19 1.46
C LEU A 2 20.97 -8.15 0.23
N PRO A 3 21.35 -9.29 -0.36
CA PRO A 3 22.11 -9.29 -1.60
C PRO A 3 21.28 -8.71 -2.74
N MET A 4 21.82 -7.72 -3.43
CA MET A 4 21.19 -7.05 -4.56
C MET A 4 22.09 -7.16 -5.80
N LEU A 5 21.49 -7.55 -6.92
CA LEU A 5 22.13 -7.53 -8.24
C LEU A 5 21.54 -6.41 -9.09
N ARG A 6 22.39 -5.58 -9.68
CA ARG A 6 22.00 -4.61 -10.71
C ARG A 6 22.20 -5.25 -12.08
N PRO A 7 21.11 -5.62 -12.80
CA PRO A 7 21.28 -6.21 -14.12
C PRO A 7 21.74 -5.16 -15.14
N TRP A 8 22.67 -5.53 -16.01
CA TRP A 8 23.11 -4.68 -17.12
C TRP A 8 22.14 -4.70 -18.30
N GLY A 9 21.29 -5.74 -18.37
CA GLY A 9 20.29 -5.91 -19.39
C GLY A 9 19.53 -7.22 -19.21
N PHE A 10 18.44 -7.34 -19.92
CA PHE A 10 17.61 -8.55 -19.95
C PHE A 10 17.59 -9.12 -21.36
N VAL A 11 17.83 -10.43 -21.46
CA VAL A 11 17.64 -11.16 -22.72
C VAL A 11 16.31 -11.90 -22.62
N PRO A 12 15.33 -11.61 -23.46
CA PRO A 12 14.04 -12.28 -23.42
C PRO A 12 14.20 -13.78 -23.73
N ARG A 13 13.37 -14.60 -23.08
CA ARG A 13 13.46 -16.07 -23.13
C ARG A 13 13.29 -16.63 -24.52
N ASN A 14 12.43 -16.03 -25.34
CA ASN A 14 12.29 -16.36 -26.76
C ASN A 14 11.62 -15.20 -27.51
N ALA A 15 12.21 -14.74 -28.59
CA ALA A 15 11.61 -13.73 -29.47
C ALA A 15 10.39 -14.25 -30.27
N ALA A 16 10.22 -15.58 -30.37
CA ALA A 16 9.16 -16.21 -31.16
C ALA A 16 7.96 -16.70 -30.34
N SER A 17 8.05 -16.80 -29.02
CA SER A 17 6.92 -17.15 -28.14
C SER A 17 6.55 -15.97 -27.28
N ILE A 18 5.49 -15.30 -27.64
CA ILE A 18 4.76 -14.41 -26.74
C ILE A 18 3.98 -15.35 -25.81
N GLU A 19 4.55 -15.71 -24.68
CA GLU A 19 3.75 -16.25 -23.58
C GLU A 19 2.89 -15.10 -23.08
N ILE A 20 1.60 -15.13 -23.41
CA ILE A 20 0.63 -14.25 -22.80
C ILE A 20 0.61 -14.64 -21.33
N ALA A 21 1.00 -13.70 -20.45
CA ALA A 21 0.89 -13.90 -19.03
C ALA A 21 -0.52 -14.32 -18.67
N GLN A 22 -0.67 -15.42 -17.95
CA GLN A 22 -1.98 -15.86 -17.50
C GLN A 22 -2.48 -14.86 -16.44
N LEU A 23 -3.78 -14.62 -16.41
CA LEU A 23 -4.44 -13.64 -15.50
C LEU A 23 -4.13 -13.85 -14.01
N ASN A 24 -3.59 -15.00 -13.63
CA ASN A 24 -3.24 -15.36 -12.25
C ASN A 24 -1.71 -15.34 -11.98
N GLU A 25 -0.86 -14.93 -12.93
CA GLU A 25 0.55 -14.77 -12.67
C GLU A 25 0.78 -13.51 -11.81
N GLU A 26 1.33 -13.70 -10.62
CA GLU A 26 1.84 -12.61 -9.81
C GLU A 26 3.08 -12.01 -10.50
N TYR A 27 2.92 -10.84 -11.08
CA TYR A 27 4.07 -10.08 -11.55
C TYR A 27 4.91 -9.63 -10.37
N SER A 28 6.19 -9.94 -10.40
CA SER A 28 7.14 -9.41 -9.47
C SER A 28 7.44 -7.94 -9.83
N ALA A 29 6.53 -7.04 -9.50
CA ALA A 29 6.74 -5.61 -9.69
C ALA A 29 7.84 -5.10 -8.77
N THR A 30 8.51 -4.04 -9.19
CA THR A 30 9.42 -3.27 -8.32
C THR A 30 8.64 -2.81 -7.11
N GLN A 31 9.07 -3.23 -5.93
CA GLN A 31 8.41 -2.87 -4.67
C GLN A 31 8.79 -1.44 -4.27
N GLN A 32 8.18 -0.98 -3.17
CA GLN A 32 8.42 0.35 -2.62
C GLN A 32 9.90 0.70 -2.56
N PRO A 33 10.28 1.93 -2.96
CA PRO A 33 11.66 2.36 -2.89
C PRO A 33 12.17 2.31 -1.45
N LEU A 34 13.40 1.84 -1.29
CA LEU A 34 14.12 1.89 -0.05
C LEU A 34 15.03 3.12 -0.10
N TYR A 35 14.83 4.08 0.76
CA TYR A 35 15.82 5.14 0.94
C TYR A 35 16.75 4.80 2.10
N SER A 36 18.03 5.07 1.89
CA SER A 36 19.12 4.59 2.74
C SER A 36 19.18 5.25 4.11
N THR A 37 18.51 6.38 4.29
CA THR A 37 18.53 7.12 5.55
C THR A 37 17.11 7.41 6.01
N LEU A 38 16.83 7.02 7.26
CA LEU A 38 15.74 7.64 8.00
C LEU A 38 16.11 9.13 8.13
N PRO A 39 15.13 10.05 8.03
CA PRO A 39 15.38 11.42 8.45
C PRO A 39 15.98 11.38 9.86
N ASN A 40 17.10 12.07 10.07
CA ASN A 40 17.53 12.33 11.44
C ASN A 40 16.43 13.15 12.11
N ALA A 41 16.26 13.02 13.42
CA ALA A 41 15.23 13.78 14.15
C ALA A 41 15.33 15.29 13.88
N ASP A 42 16.55 15.79 13.65
CA ASP A 42 16.84 17.20 13.37
C ASP A 42 16.49 17.65 11.94
N ASP A 43 16.27 16.70 11.02
CA ASP A 43 15.93 16.99 9.61
C ASP A 43 14.41 17.04 9.37
N VAL A 44 13.62 16.79 10.40
CA VAL A 44 12.16 16.68 10.29
C VAL A 44 11.49 17.82 11.02
N ALA A 45 10.84 18.72 10.30
CA ALA A 45 10.13 19.85 10.85
C ALA A 45 8.62 19.56 10.97
N ALA A 46 7.97 20.08 12.03
CA ALA A 46 6.53 20.06 12.12
C ALA A 46 5.92 20.95 11.02
N VAL A 47 4.86 20.46 10.38
CA VAL A 47 4.11 21.29 9.42
C VAL A 47 3.21 22.23 10.22
N ASN A 48 3.36 23.53 10.04
CA ASN A 48 2.61 24.54 10.76
C ASN A 48 1.10 24.30 10.62
N GLY A 49 0.37 24.42 11.74
CA GLY A 49 -1.09 24.22 11.75
C GLY A 49 -1.54 22.76 11.64
N CYS A 50 -0.63 21.80 11.58
CA CYS A 50 -0.94 20.37 11.59
C CYS A 50 -0.59 19.74 12.93
N ALA A 51 -1.49 18.90 13.45
CA ALA A 51 -1.31 18.24 14.74
C ALA A 51 -0.29 17.08 14.68
N ASN A 52 -0.35 16.28 13.61
CA ASN A 52 0.38 15.00 13.50
C ASN A 52 1.16 14.87 12.18
N ILE A 53 1.43 15.98 11.47
CA ILE A 53 2.23 15.96 10.24
C ILE A 53 3.58 16.61 10.49
N ARG A 54 4.63 15.90 10.09
CA ARG A 54 5.98 16.42 10.00
C ARG A 54 6.48 16.27 8.58
N MET A 55 7.43 17.08 8.18
CA MET A 55 7.97 17.11 6.83
C MET A 55 9.49 17.06 6.85
N ALA A 56 10.07 16.30 5.93
CA ALA A 56 11.48 16.32 5.62
C ALA A 56 11.67 16.50 4.11
N VAL A 57 12.51 17.45 3.72
CA VAL A 57 12.89 17.69 2.32
C VAL A 57 14.37 17.38 2.16
N ARG A 58 14.71 16.64 1.12
CA ARG A 58 16.09 16.21 0.88
C ARG A 58 16.45 16.31 -0.59
N SER A 59 17.45 17.10 -0.87
CA SER A 59 18.13 17.08 -2.16
C SER A 59 19.16 15.94 -2.20
N ASN A 60 19.35 15.38 -3.39
CA ASN A 60 20.35 14.32 -3.61
C ASN A 60 20.15 13.09 -2.71
N GLN A 61 18.90 12.72 -2.44
CA GLN A 61 18.57 11.50 -1.69
C GLN A 61 18.84 10.26 -2.54
N ARG A 62 19.67 9.33 -2.03
CA ARG A 62 19.86 8.04 -2.67
C ARG A 62 18.64 7.15 -2.44
N ILE A 63 18.03 6.72 -3.52
CA ILE A 63 16.89 5.79 -3.55
C ILE A 63 17.35 4.46 -4.10
N ILE A 64 16.92 3.37 -3.50
CA ILE A 64 17.17 2.00 -3.95
C ILE A 64 15.83 1.38 -4.33
N MET A 65 15.69 1.02 -5.60
CA MET A 65 14.52 0.27 -6.09
C MET A 65 14.85 -1.22 -6.04
N LEU A 66 14.01 -2.00 -5.36
CA LEU A 66 14.19 -3.44 -5.19
C LEU A 66 13.01 -4.21 -5.75
N ASN A 67 13.32 -5.22 -6.56
CA ASN A 67 12.40 -6.28 -6.90
C ASN A 67 12.81 -7.55 -6.15
N LYS A 68 11.98 -7.96 -5.21
CA LYS A 68 12.21 -9.13 -4.36
C LYS A 68 11.64 -10.43 -4.94
N GLY A 69 11.16 -10.42 -6.18
CA GLY A 69 10.51 -11.57 -6.77
C GLY A 69 9.14 -11.89 -6.16
N VAL A 70 8.52 -12.93 -6.68
CA VAL A 70 7.22 -13.42 -6.22
C VAL A 70 7.30 -13.87 -4.75
N GLY A 71 6.37 -13.42 -3.93
CA GLY A 71 6.33 -13.76 -2.51
C GLY A 71 7.55 -13.30 -1.70
N GLY A 72 8.39 -12.41 -2.24
CA GLY A 72 9.59 -11.93 -1.56
C GLY A 72 10.76 -12.91 -1.57
N LYS A 73 10.69 -13.98 -2.36
CA LYS A 73 11.67 -15.08 -2.41
C LYS A 73 12.91 -14.78 -3.23
N GLY A 74 12.99 -13.59 -3.85
CA GLY A 74 14.12 -13.20 -4.69
C GLY A 74 14.12 -13.88 -6.06
N PHE A 75 15.30 -13.97 -6.62
CA PHE A 75 15.59 -14.62 -7.91
C PHE A 75 16.78 -15.54 -7.74
N THR A 76 16.62 -16.78 -8.18
CA THR A 76 17.75 -17.69 -8.31
C THR A 76 18.50 -17.40 -9.60
N ILE A 77 19.78 -17.12 -9.51
CA ILE A 77 20.67 -16.85 -10.64
C ILE A 77 21.79 -17.88 -10.71
N CYS A 78 22.22 -18.18 -11.93
CA CYS A 78 23.45 -18.92 -12.15
C CYS A 78 24.63 -17.93 -12.24
N CYS A 79 25.63 -18.09 -11.37
CA CYS A 79 26.81 -17.22 -11.33
C CYS A 79 27.70 -17.36 -12.56
N ASP A 80 27.65 -18.53 -13.26
CA ASP A 80 28.45 -18.80 -14.45
C ASP A 80 27.89 -18.19 -15.74
N CYS A 81 26.57 -18.26 -15.95
CA CYS A 81 25.97 -17.88 -17.23
C CYS A 81 24.92 -16.78 -17.14
N GLY A 82 24.53 -16.37 -15.94
CA GLY A 82 23.52 -15.34 -15.72
C GLY A 82 22.07 -15.78 -15.96
N ALA A 83 21.81 -17.08 -16.16
CA ALA A 83 20.44 -17.59 -16.22
C ALA A 83 19.74 -17.27 -14.91
N ALA A 84 18.51 -16.74 -14.97
CA ALA A 84 17.78 -16.30 -13.78
C ALA A 84 16.30 -16.72 -13.84
N MET A 85 15.75 -17.10 -12.70
CA MET A 85 14.33 -17.43 -12.54
C MET A 85 13.82 -16.84 -11.22
N PRO A 86 12.55 -16.41 -11.16
CA PRO A 86 11.94 -16.00 -9.89
C PRO A 86 11.88 -17.16 -8.90
N GLY A 87 12.13 -16.88 -7.62
CA GLY A 87 12.06 -17.85 -6.53
C GLY A 87 13.43 -18.22 -5.96
N ASP A 88 13.39 -19.05 -4.93
CA ASP A 88 14.54 -19.45 -4.13
C ASP A 88 15.00 -20.91 -4.40
N ASP A 89 14.38 -21.61 -5.36
CA ASP A 89 14.70 -22.99 -5.71
C ASP A 89 15.69 -23.07 -6.90
N PRO A 90 16.93 -23.57 -6.68
CA PRO A 90 17.89 -23.72 -7.77
C PRO A 90 17.49 -24.77 -8.82
N VAL A 91 16.55 -25.66 -8.50
CA VAL A 91 16.10 -26.71 -9.43
C VAL A 91 15.42 -26.10 -10.66
N VAL A 92 14.73 -24.97 -10.54
CA VAL A 92 14.06 -24.28 -11.65
C VAL A 92 15.01 -23.86 -12.77
N LEU A 93 16.31 -23.68 -12.48
CA LEU A 93 17.30 -23.35 -13.51
C LEU A 93 17.64 -24.54 -14.42
N LYS A 94 17.44 -25.78 -13.98
CA LYS A 94 17.74 -27.00 -14.76
C LYS A 94 16.82 -27.11 -15.96
N ASP A 95 15.62 -26.55 -15.91
CA ASP A 95 14.63 -26.60 -16.99
C ASP A 95 14.83 -25.50 -18.03
N ILE A 96 15.81 -24.63 -17.85
CA ILE A 96 16.13 -23.58 -18.81
C ILE A 96 16.90 -24.21 -19.99
N LEU A 97 16.16 -24.53 -21.05
CA LEU A 97 16.67 -25.23 -22.23
C LEU A 97 17.48 -24.37 -23.20
N ARG A 98 17.82 -23.14 -22.89
CA ARG A 98 18.58 -22.26 -23.77
C ARG A 98 20.05 -22.62 -23.79
N PRO A 99 20.77 -22.27 -24.89
CA PRO A 99 22.20 -22.48 -24.96
C PRO A 99 22.95 -21.43 -24.11
N TYR A 100 22.66 -21.38 -22.80
CA TYR A 100 23.51 -20.65 -21.88
C TYR A 100 24.85 -21.35 -21.79
N ARG A 101 25.91 -20.63 -22.20
CA ARG A 101 27.25 -21.15 -22.18
C ARG A 101 27.95 -20.82 -20.87
N SER A 102 28.75 -21.74 -20.39
CA SER A 102 29.65 -21.46 -19.27
C SER A 102 30.61 -20.32 -19.64
N ARG A 103 30.84 -19.41 -18.73
CA ARG A 103 31.76 -18.28 -18.87
C ARG A 103 33.19 -18.75 -19.21
N PHE A 104 33.59 -19.91 -18.74
CA PHE A 104 34.94 -20.41 -18.87
C PHE A 104 35.12 -21.48 -19.97
N ALA A 105 34.10 -22.22 -20.32
CA ALA A 105 34.24 -23.47 -21.11
C ALA A 105 33.45 -23.52 -22.41
N LYS A 106 32.88 -22.47 -22.95
CA LYS A 106 32.07 -22.46 -24.19
C LYS A 106 31.04 -23.62 -24.35
N THR A 107 30.93 -24.48 -23.34
CA THR A 107 29.98 -25.59 -23.25
C THR A 107 28.68 -25.11 -22.62
N ARG A 108 27.63 -25.92 -22.77
CA ARG A 108 26.36 -25.63 -22.14
C ARG A 108 26.54 -25.56 -20.62
N CYS A 109 26.03 -24.50 -19.98
CA CYS A 109 26.11 -24.34 -18.53
C CYS A 109 25.23 -25.40 -17.85
N LYS A 110 25.74 -25.98 -16.77
CA LYS A 110 25.02 -26.95 -15.93
C LYS A 110 24.28 -26.29 -14.75
N HIS A 111 24.42 -24.97 -14.60
CA HIS A 111 23.82 -24.15 -13.51
C HIS A 111 24.14 -24.73 -12.12
N THR A 112 25.38 -25.13 -11.90
CA THR A 112 25.82 -25.73 -10.62
C THR A 112 26.14 -24.68 -9.56
N ASP A 113 26.62 -23.52 -9.98
CA ASP A 113 26.90 -22.39 -9.08
C ASP A 113 25.75 -21.40 -9.14
N THR A 114 24.96 -21.35 -8.06
CA THR A 114 23.74 -20.55 -7.99
C THR A 114 23.72 -19.67 -6.75
N ALA A 115 23.10 -18.48 -6.87
CA ALA A 115 22.86 -17.58 -5.76
C ALA A 115 21.42 -17.09 -5.78
N ASN A 116 20.86 -16.83 -4.60
CA ASN A 116 19.58 -16.12 -4.48
C ASN A 116 19.85 -14.63 -4.24
N VAL A 117 19.28 -13.78 -5.10
CA VAL A 117 19.49 -12.32 -5.08
C VAL A 117 18.19 -11.59 -5.29
N ASN A 118 18.17 -10.31 -4.89
CA ASN A 118 17.12 -9.38 -5.31
C ASN A 118 17.63 -8.57 -6.51
N LEU A 119 16.76 -8.28 -7.46
CA LEU A 119 17.10 -7.40 -8.57
C LEU A 119 16.84 -5.95 -8.15
N GLY A 120 17.72 -5.03 -8.53
CA GLY A 120 17.50 -3.64 -8.17
C GLY A 120 18.48 -2.69 -8.83
N TYR A 121 18.19 -1.42 -8.65
CA TYR A 121 19.06 -0.31 -9.04
C TYR A 121 18.94 0.81 -8.02
N ASP A 122 19.93 1.67 -8.00
CA ASP A 122 19.92 2.88 -7.19
C ASP A 122 20.16 4.12 -8.05
N PHE A 123 19.63 5.20 -7.59
CA PHE A 123 19.80 6.52 -8.20
C PHE A 123 19.70 7.60 -7.13
N VAL A 124 20.11 8.82 -7.47
CA VAL A 124 20.01 9.98 -6.60
C VAL A 124 19.00 10.94 -7.16
N THR A 125 18.11 11.47 -6.31
CA THR A 125 17.07 12.41 -6.70
C THR A 125 16.61 13.27 -5.53
N ASP A 126 15.78 14.26 -5.78
CA ASP A 126 15.16 15.09 -4.76
C ASP A 126 13.91 14.41 -4.21
N MET A 127 13.70 14.51 -2.89
CA MET A 127 12.62 13.81 -2.19
C MET A 127 11.99 14.68 -1.10
N LEU A 128 10.66 14.64 -1.05
CA LEU A 128 9.85 15.09 0.07
C LEU A 128 9.26 13.89 0.81
N VAL A 129 9.28 13.94 2.13
CA VAL A 129 8.61 12.95 2.99
C VAL A 129 7.68 13.68 3.94
N LEU A 130 6.40 13.28 3.97
CA LEU A 130 5.44 13.68 4.99
C LEU A 130 5.24 12.53 5.95
N GLU A 131 5.58 12.73 7.21
CA GLU A 131 5.40 11.75 8.27
C GLU A 131 4.11 12.03 9.02
N PHE A 132 3.17 11.09 8.99
CA PHE A 132 1.93 11.12 9.79
C PHE A 132 2.17 10.29 11.04
N ALA A 133 2.25 10.95 12.19
CA ALA A 133 2.37 10.28 13.48
C ALA A 133 1.05 9.63 13.87
N LEU A 134 1.07 8.38 14.30
CA LEU A 134 -0.12 7.61 14.67
C LEU A 134 -0.11 7.32 16.17
N ASP A 135 -1.30 7.37 16.78
CA ASP A 135 -1.52 6.94 18.15
C ASP A 135 -2.22 5.57 18.15
N ARG A 136 -1.47 4.51 18.50
CA ARG A 136 -2.00 3.13 18.54
C ARG A 136 -3.14 2.90 19.51
N GLN A 137 -3.37 3.82 20.46
CA GLN A 137 -4.52 3.73 21.35
C GLN A 137 -5.82 4.13 20.65
N GLN A 138 -5.72 4.97 19.63
CA GLN A 138 -6.86 5.51 18.90
C GLN A 138 -6.99 4.98 17.48
N ILE A 139 -5.86 4.68 16.82
CA ILE A 139 -5.76 4.35 15.40
C ILE A 139 -5.31 2.89 15.23
N ASP A 140 -5.95 2.17 14.34
CA ASP A 140 -5.50 0.83 13.94
C ASP A 140 -4.24 0.93 13.08
N ILE A 141 -3.12 0.45 13.63
CA ILE A 141 -1.80 0.46 12.99
C ILE A 141 -1.48 -0.84 12.24
N ASN A 142 -2.47 -1.67 11.94
CA ASN A 142 -2.28 -2.93 11.24
C ASN A 142 -1.71 -2.70 9.82
N PRO A 143 -0.52 -3.21 9.49
CA PRO A 143 0.14 -3.00 8.20
C PRO A 143 -0.32 -3.96 7.11
N MET A 144 -1.29 -4.85 7.37
CA MET A 144 -1.72 -5.85 6.39
C MET A 144 -2.31 -5.20 5.13
N ARG A 145 -2.09 -5.83 3.97
CA ARG A 145 -2.44 -5.31 2.64
C ARG A 145 -3.89 -4.81 2.51
N ASN A 146 -4.83 -5.43 3.20
CA ASN A 146 -6.25 -5.06 3.14
C ASN A 146 -6.70 -4.21 4.33
N SER A 147 -5.77 -3.70 5.16
CA SER A 147 -6.10 -2.83 6.28
C SER A 147 -6.52 -1.43 5.82
N TRP A 148 -7.20 -0.71 6.70
CA TRP A 148 -7.49 0.71 6.50
C TRP A 148 -6.22 1.51 6.26
N LEU A 149 -5.19 1.29 7.08
CA LEU A 149 -3.93 2.04 7.04
C LEU A 149 -3.22 1.92 5.70
N ASN A 150 -3.23 0.73 5.11
CA ASN A 150 -2.65 0.47 3.80
C ASN A 150 -3.42 1.22 2.70
N ARG A 151 -4.76 1.18 2.74
CA ARG A 151 -5.62 1.91 1.81
C ARG A 151 -5.45 3.42 1.94
N ALA A 152 -5.43 3.92 3.17
CA ALA A 152 -5.24 5.34 3.47
C ALA A 152 -3.90 5.85 2.97
N GLY A 153 -2.80 5.16 3.29
CA GLY A 153 -1.46 5.52 2.84
C GLY A 153 -1.31 5.54 1.33
N GLN A 154 -1.76 4.48 0.65
CA GLN A 154 -1.69 4.41 -0.81
C GLN A 154 -2.53 5.49 -1.49
N SER A 155 -3.76 5.71 -0.99
CA SER A 155 -4.68 6.68 -1.59
C SER A 155 -4.26 8.12 -1.34
N LEU A 156 -3.72 8.41 -0.15
CA LEU A 156 -3.21 9.74 0.16
C LEU A 156 -1.95 10.06 -0.65
N ALA A 157 -1.07 9.08 -0.84
CA ALA A 157 0.10 9.23 -1.71
C ALA A 157 -0.30 9.62 -3.14
N GLU A 158 -1.28 8.92 -3.73
CA GLU A 158 -1.79 9.26 -5.07
C GLU A 158 -2.49 10.62 -5.11
N ALA A 159 -3.27 10.97 -4.08
CA ALA A 159 -3.93 12.27 -4.00
C ALA A 159 -2.93 13.43 -3.93
N LEU A 160 -1.91 13.30 -3.11
CA LEU A 160 -0.82 14.27 -3.00
C LEU A 160 -0.08 14.44 -4.32
N ARG A 161 0.28 13.34 -5.01
CA ARG A 161 0.92 13.41 -6.33
C ARG A 161 0.06 14.16 -7.34
N LEU A 162 -1.24 13.84 -7.42
CA LEU A 162 -2.16 14.53 -8.32
C LEU A 162 -2.25 16.02 -8.01
N ALA A 163 -2.37 16.38 -6.72
CA ALA A 163 -2.44 17.78 -6.30
C ALA A 163 -1.14 18.55 -6.64
N VAL A 164 0.03 17.94 -6.42
CA VAL A 164 1.33 18.52 -6.79
C VAL A 164 1.43 18.73 -8.30
N CYS A 165 1.11 17.72 -9.10
CA CYS A 165 1.20 17.84 -10.55
C CYS A 165 0.27 18.94 -11.09
N GLN A 166 -0.91 19.11 -10.51
CA GLN A 166 -1.84 20.19 -10.85
C GLN A 166 -1.32 21.57 -10.40
N GLU A 167 -0.69 21.64 -9.21
CA GLU A 167 -0.14 22.91 -8.69
C GLU A 167 1.04 23.41 -9.50
N LEU A 168 1.94 22.49 -9.86
CA LEU A 168 3.17 22.83 -10.58
C LEU A 168 3.01 22.82 -12.10
N ASP A 169 1.81 22.47 -12.61
CA ASP A 169 1.52 22.29 -14.03
C ASP A 169 2.54 21.38 -14.74
N ILE A 170 2.82 20.22 -14.10
CA ILE A 170 3.78 19.23 -14.60
C ILE A 170 3.09 17.93 -14.98
N GLU A 171 3.76 17.17 -15.86
CA GLU A 171 3.31 15.84 -16.24
C GLU A 171 3.30 14.89 -15.06
N PHE A 172 2.27 14.05 -15.00
CA PHE A 172 2.11 13.06 -13.94
C PHE A 172 3.30 12.09 -13.79
N THR A 173 4.11 11.97 -14.83
CA THR A 173 5.31 11.13 -14.86
C THR A 173 6.55 11.75 -14.24
N GLU A 174 6.53 13.05 -14.00
CA GLU A 174 7.67 13.78 -13.44
C GLU A 174 7.88 13.45 -11.95
N LEU A 175 6.82 13.02 -11.25
CA LEU A 175 6.87 12.64 -9.85
C LEU A 175 6.47 11.18 -9.63
N VAL A 176 7.15 10.55 -8.72
CA VAL A 176 6.81 9.23 -8.19
C VAL A 176 6.41 9.36 -6.73
N THR A 177 5.39 8.62 -6.34
CA THR A 177 4.90 8.62 -4.96
C THR A 177 4.76 7.22 -4.41
N GLY A 178 4.67 7.16 -3.11
CA GLY A 178 4.31 5.95 -2.38
C GLY A 178 4.23 6.23 -0.89
N TYR A 179 4.05 5.19 -0.13
CA TYR A 179 3.97 5.30 1.33
C TYR A 179 4.74 4.15 1.98
N ARG A 180 5.06 4.35 3.25
CA ARG A 180 5.67 3.32 4.10
C ARG A 180 5.07 3.40 5.49
N ILE A 181 4.67 2.25 6.03
CA ILE A 181 4.29 2.12 7.44
C ILE A 181 5.57 1.81 8.23
N ARG A 182 5.83 2.61 9.23
CA ARG A 182 7.01 2.52 10.07
C ARG A 182 6.59 2.39 11.53
N GLN A 183 6.97 1.27 12.14
CA GLN A 183 6.69 0.95 13.54
C GLN A 183 8.03 0.70 14.22
N ASN A 184 8.44 1.60 15.09
CA ASN A 184 9.71 1.52 15.78
C ASN A 184 9.62 2.11 17.21
N ARG A 185 10.75 2.21 17.90
CA ARG A 185 10.81 2.75 19.27
C ARG A 185 10.44 4.22 19.36
N ALA A 186 10.58 4.98 18.28
CA ALA A 186 10.22 6.40 18.23
C ALA A 186 8.72 6.64 18.02
N GLY A 187 7.96 5.60 17.67
CA GLY A 187 6.53 5.67 17.42
C GLY A 187 6.08 4.91 16.19
N ASP A 188 4.81 5.11 15.87
CA ASP A 188 4.14 4.55 14.70
C ASP A 188 3.86 5.68 13.71
N PHE A 189 4.22 5.46 12.45
CA PHE A 189 4.14 6.48 11.41
C PHE A 189 3.66 5.89 10.09
N VAL A 190 2.95 6.71 9.31
CA VAL A 190 2.84 6.55 7.86
C VAL A 190 3.66 7.64 7.21
N ASP A 191 4.71 7.25 6.52
CA ASP A 191 5.52 8.16 5.72
C ASP A 191 4.95 8.16 4.29
N ILE A 192 4.47 9.30 3.81
CA ILE A 192 4.13 9.53 2.41
C ILE A 192 5.32 10.21 1.76
N TYR A 193 5.83 9.67 0.67
CA TYR A 193 6.96 10.24 -0.02
C TYR A 193 6.63 10.58 -1.47
N LEU A 194 7.21 11.69 -1.92
CA LEU A 194 7.26 12.11 -3.32
C LEU A 194 8.71 12.34 -3.70
N TYR A 195 9.10 11.90 -4.89
CA TYR A 195 10.44 12.16 -5.41
C TYR A 195 10.39 12.37 -6.92
N ASP A 196 11.35 13.13 -7.42
CA ASP A 196 11.46 13.42 -8.83
C ASP A 196 11.86 12.16 -9.61
N SER A 197 11.18 11.89 -10.72
CA SER A 197 11.43 10.68 -11.52
C SER A 197 12.78 10.71 -12.23
N LEU A 198 13.32 11.91 -12.47
CA LEU A 198 14.62 12.11 -13.08
C LEU A 198 15.76 11.87 -12.07
N SER A 199 16.79 11.16 -12.54
CA SER A 199 18.05 11.05 -11.80
C SER A 199 18.71 12.43 -11.69
N SER A 200 19.18 12.76 -10.51
CA SER A 200 19.70 14.09 -10.10
C SER A 200 18.62 15.11 -9.71
N GLY A 201 17.34 14.73 -9.79
CA GLY A 201 16.22 15.61 -9.45
C GLY A 201 15.93 16.69 -10.50
N ALA A 202 14.69 17.15 -10.50
CA ALA A 202 14.25 18.34 -11.27
C ALA A 202 13.88 19.50 -10.34
N GLY A 203 13.98 19.28 -9.01
CA GLY A 203 13.66 20.25 -7.98
C GLY A 203 12.17 20.34 -7.64
N TYR A 204 11.32 19.53 -8.23
CA TYR A 204 9.87 19.58 -7.98
C TYR A 204 9.55 19.18 -6.53
N ALA A 205 10.12 18.08 -6.05
CA ALA A 205 9.88 17.60 -4.68
C ALA A 205 10.35 18.61 -3.62
N VAL A 206 11.44 19.35 -3.90
CA VAL A 206 11.97 20.39 -3.00
C VAL A 206 11.11 21.66 -3.04
N SER A 207 10.61 22.04 -4.23
CA SER A 207 9.81 23.26 -4.38
C SER A 207 8.50 23.24 -3.60
N ILE A 208 7.98 22.06 -3.28
CA ILE A 208 6.74 21.85 -2.51
C ILE A 208 6.86 22.36 -1.06
N GLU A 209 8.07 22.40 -0.50
CA GLU A 209 8.29 22.79 0.90
C GLU A 209 7.61 24.12 1.24
N SER A 210 7.79 25.11 0.38
CA SER A 210 7.24 26.47 0.59
C SER A 210 5.71 26.56 0.41
N SER A 211 5.10 25.60 -0.26
CA SER A 211 3.66 25.58 -0.58
C SER A 211 2.88 24.44 0.06
N ILE A 212 3.47 23.77 1.06
CA ILE A 212 2.90 22.55 1.66
C ILE A 212 1.46 22.74 2.15
N GLN A 213 1.11 23.89 2.75
CA GLN A 213 -0.24 24.17 3.23
C GLN A 213 -1.26 24.21 2.09
N GLN A 214 -0.89 24.87 1.00
CA GLN A 214 -1.72 24.94 -0.20
C GLN A 214 -1.90 23.56 -0.82
N LEU A 215 -0.84 22.75 -0.83
CA LEU A 215 -0.89 21.37 -1.31
C LEU A 215 -1.85 20.51 -0.48
N LEU A 216 -1.79 20.57 0.86
CA LEU A 216 -2.69 19.84 1.74
C LEU A 216 -4.15 20.26 1.49
N THR A 217 -4.39 21.55 1.34
CA THR A 217 -5.72 22.09 1.01
C THR A 217 -6.24 21.54 -0.32
N LYS A 218 -5.45 21.60 -1.39
CA LYS A 218 -5.82 21.03 -2.70
C LYS A 218 -6.03 19.52 -2.65
N THR A 219 -5.20 18.82 -1.89
CA THR A 219 -5.36 17.38 -1.68
C THR A 219 -6.70 17.06 -1.00
N ARG A 220 -7.09 17.86 -0.01
CA ARG A 220 -8.40 17.77 0.64
C ARG A 220 -9.53 18.03 -0.34
N GLU A 221 -9.46 19.08 -1.13
CA GLU A 221 -10.47 19.43 -2.13
C GLU A 221 -10.66 18.31 -3.15
N LEU A 222 -9.58 17.70 -3.62
CA LEU A 222 -9.63 16.56 -4.54
C LEU A 222 -10.29 15.33 -3.90
N LEU A 223 -10.00 15.05 -2.64
CA LEU A 223 -10.55 13.90 -1.93
C LEU A 223 -12.03 14.11 -1.55
N ASP A 224 -12.40 15.30 -1.10
CA ASP A 224 -13.75 15.61 -0.60
C ASP A 224 -14.71 15.99 -1.73
N GLY A 225 -14.21 16.61 -2.80
CA GLY A 225 -15.00 17.06 -3.95
C GLY A 225 -15.64 15.94 -4.79
N CYS A 226 -15.37 14.66 -4.50
CA CYS A 226 -15.95 13.52 -5.21
C CYS A 226 -16.97 12.80 -4.35
N THR A 227 -18.10 12.39 -4.97
CA THR A 227 -19.21 11.67 -4.30
C THR A 227 -19.12 10.14 -4.42
N CYS A 228 -18.09 9.58 -5.06
CA CYS A 228 -17.94 8.13 -5.21
C CYS A 228 -17.64 7.45 -3.86
N ASP A 229 -17.99 6.16 -3.73
CA ASP A 229 -17.84 5.42 -2.47
C ASP A 229 -16.39 5.13 -2.08
N SER A 230 -15.53 4.84 -3.05
CA SER A 230 -14.11 4.54 -2.79
C SER A 230 -13.17 5.39 -3.63
N ALA A 231 -13.09 5.13 -4.92
CA ALA A 231 -12.28 5.89 -5.87
C ALA A 231 -12.84 5.73 -7.30
N CYS A 232 -12.72 6.78 -8.11
CA CYS A 232 -13.13 6.77 -9.51
C CYS A 232 -12.17 7.59 -10.37
N HIS A 233 -12.42 7.62 -11.69
CA HIS A 233 -11.58 8.36 -12.64
C HIS A 233 -11.68 9.90 -12.52
N ARG A 234 -12.64 10.41 -11.75
CA ARG A 234 -12.75 11.85 -11.44
C ARG A 234 -11.92 12.25 -10.21
N CYS A 235 -11.44 11.29 -9.41
CA CYS A 235 -10.64 11.58 -8.23
C CYS A 235 -9.26 10.90 -8.29
N LEU A 236 -9.15 9.62 -7.94
CA LEU A 236 -7.86 8.96 -7.73
C LEU A 236 -7.43 8.00 -8.84
N LYS A 237 -8.39 7.47 -9.64
CA LYS A 237 -8.08 6.45 -10.65
C LYS A 237 -7.64 7.07 -11.96
N HIS A 238 -6.54 6.58 -12.51
CA HIS A 238 -6.09 6.93 -13.85
C HIS A 238 -5.36 5.74 -14.50
N TYR A 239 -5.06 5.84 -15.79
CA TYR A 239 -4.46 4.75 -16.56
C TYR A 239 -3.18 4.19 -15.93
N ARG A 240 -2.30 5.04 -15.40
CA ARG A 240 -0.98 4.62 -14.89
C ARG A 240 -1.02 3.94 -13.52
N ASN A 241 -2.11 4.08 -12.75
CA ASN A 241 -2.25 3.43 -11.45
C ASN A 241 -3.26 2.27 -11.43
N GLN A 242 -3.56 1.67 -12.59
CA GLN A 242 -4.53 0.57 -12.70
C GLN A 242 -4.23 -0.60 -11.75
N HIS A 243 -2.96 -0.90 -11.53
CA HIS A 243 -2.50 -2.00 -10.67
C HIS A 243 -2.86 -1.83 -9.19
N ILE A 244 -3.23 -0.61 -8.76
CA ILE A 244 -3.64 -0.31 -7.39
C ILE A 244 -5.10 0.14 -7.26
N HIS A 245 -5.90 0.14 -8.34
CA HIS A 245 -7.30 0.59 -8.32
C HIS A 245 -8.15 -0.10 -7.25
N ASN A 246 -7.84 -1.36 -6.92
CA ASN A 246 -8.56 -2.16 -5.93
C ASN A 246 -8.28 -1.78 -4.47
N VAL A 247 -7.20 -1.04 -4.23
CA VAL A 247 -6.82 -0.56 -2.88
C VAL A 247 -7.09 0.92 -2.66
N LEU A 248 -7.40 1.68 -3.72
CA LEU A 248 -7.68 3.11 -3.60
C LEU A 248 -9.02 3.36 -2.89
N ASP A 249 -8.98 4.21 -1.87
CA ASP A 249 -10.12 4.65 -1.08
C ASP A 249 -9.94 6.11 -0.64
N ARG A 250 -10.67 7.04 -1.28
CA ARG A 250 -10.58 8.47 -1.00
C ARG A 250 -11.01 8.84 0.43
N LYS A 251 -11.98 8.07 0.99
CA LYS A 251 -12.45 8.31 2.35
C LYS A 251 -11.38 7.93 3.37
N ALA A 252 -10.70 6.81 3.17
CA ALA A 252 -9.58 6.41 4.01
C ALA A 252 -8.41 7.42 3.94
N ALA A 253 -8.12 7.95 2.73
CA ALA A 253 -7.13 9.02 2.56
C ALA A 253 -7.53 10.31 3.29
N LEU A 254 -8.81 10.71 3.21
CA LEU A 254 -9.34 11.89 3.90
C LEU A 254 -9.29 11.71 5.41
N ASP A 255 -9.60 10.53 5.94
CA ASP A 255 -9.50 10.21 7.36
C ASP A 255 -8.04 10.34 7.85
N LEU A 256 -7.06 9.85 7.09
CA LEU A 256 -5.65 9.99 7.43
C LEU A 256 -5.19 11.46 7.36
N LEU A 257 -5.64 12.21 6.37
CA LEU A 257 -5.35 13.64 6.24
C LEU A 257 -5.96 14.43 7.40
N ASN A 258 -7.21 14.17 7.79
CA ASN A 258 -7.86 14.77 8.95
C ASN A 258 -7.11 14.50 10.24
N TRP A 259 -6.68 13.25 10.44
CA TRP A 259 -5.84 12.88 11.58
C TRP A 259 -4.53 13.67 11.59
N GLY A 260 -3.89 13.77 10.43
CA GLY A 260 -2.64 14.51 10.28
C GLY A 260 -2.80 16.00 10.62
N GLU A 261 -3.82 16.65 10.09
CA GLU A 261 -4.03 18.10 10.27
C GLU A 261 -4.59 18.44 11.64
N THR A 262 -5.60 17.73 12.11
CA THR A 262 -6.36 18.14 13.31
C THR A 262 -6.25 17.17 14.49
N GLY A 263 -5.67 15.99 14.31
CA GLY A 263 -5.70 14.93 15.32
C GLY A 263 -7.08 14.27 15.46
N THR A 264 -8.02 14.56 14.56
CA THR A 264 -9.38 14.04 14.64
C THR A 264 -9.48 12.71 13.88
N ARG A 265 -9.95 11.68 14.57
CA ARG A 265 -10.23 10.39 13.93
C ARG A 265 -11.58 10.39 13.23
N ALA A 266 -11.79 9.43 12.33
CA ALA A 266 -13.06 9.22 11.64
C ALA A 266 -14.24 9.19 12.60
N SER A 267 -15.37 9.79 12.21
CA SER A 267 -16.61 9.77 13.00
C SER A 267 -17.21 8.37 13.06
N ALA A 268 -17.96 8.07 14.09
CA ALA A 268 -18.73 6.84 14.21
C ALA A 268 -19.66 6.67 12.99
N ILE A 269 -19.78 5.46 12.52
CA ILE A 269 -20.64 5.14 11.36
C ILE A 269 -22.10 5.34 11.77
N SER A 270 -22.83 6.14 11.00
CA SER A 270 -24.25 6.35 11.25
C SER A 270 -25.00 5.03 11.22
N ARG A 271 -26.07 4.95 11.99
CA ARG A 271 -26.89 3.75 12.11
C ARG A 271 -27.41 3.26 10.75
N GLU A 272 -27.89 4.15 9.92
CA GLU A 272 -28.39 3.83 8.58
C GLU A 272 -27.29 3.18 7.73
N ASN A 273 -26.08 3.72 7.80
CA ASN A 273 -24.92 3.14 7.10
C ASN A 273 -24.51 1.78 7.68
N GLN A 274 -24.56 1.59 9.01
CA GLN A 274 -24.31 0.28 9.63
C GLN A 274 -25.31 -0.77 9.13
N GLN A 275 -26.61 -0.43 9.13
CA GLN A 275 -27.67 -1.31 8.62
C GLN A 275 -27.49 -1.63 7.14
N HIS A 276 -27.15 -0.61 6.33
CA HIS A 276 -26.90 -0.80 4.89
C HIS A 276 -25.74 -1.78 4.64
N LEU A 277 -24.63 -1.59 5.34
CA LEU A 277 -23.45 -2.46 5.21
C LEU A 277 -23.76 -3.91 5.63
N LEU A 278 -24.42 -4.09 6.78
CA LEU A 278 -24.77 -5.41 7.32
C LEU A 278 -25.86 -6.13 6.52
N LYS A 279 -26.79 -5.39 5.89
CA LYS A 279 -27.81 -5.97 5.04
C LYS A 279 -27.24 -6.82 3.92
N SER A 280 -26.06 -6.46 3.42
CA SER A 280 -25.35 -7.21 2.36
C SER A 280 -24.90 -8.61 2.80
N LEU A 281 -24.79 -8.87 4.11
CA LEU A 281 -24.38 -10.17 4.67
C LEU A 281 -25.57 -11.04 5.09
N LYS A 282 -26.78 -10.49 5.16
CA LYS A 282 -27.93 -11.16 5.78
C LYS A 282 -28.20 -12.58 5.22
N GLN A 283 -28.22 -12.71 3.90
CA GLN A 283 -28.49 -14.01 3.27
C GLN A 283 -27.38 -15.04 3.55
N ILE A 284 -26.12 -14.61 3.50
CA ILE A 284 -24.98 -15.50 3.70
C ILE A 284 -24.89 -15.95 5.16
N LEU A 285 -25.17 -15.05 6.11
CA LEU A 285 -25.24 -15.37 7.52
C LEU A 285 -26.34 -16.40 7.82
N GLN A 286 -27.50 -16.27 7.21
CA GLN A 286 -28.60 -17.24 7.32
C GLN A 286 -28.17 -18.65 6.88
N LEU A 287 -27.42 -18.76 5.79
CA LEU A 287 -26.88 -20.04 5.32
C LEU A 287 -25.86 -20.65 6.30
N SER A 288 -25.21 -19.81 7.11
CA SER A 288 -24.28 -20.23 8.17
C SER A 288 -24.98 -20.45 9.52
N GLY A 289 -26.31 -20.49 9.57
CA GLY A 289 -27.07 -20.70 10.80
C GLY A 289 -27.17 -19.47 11.71
N VAL A 290 -26.74 -18.29 11.24
CA VAL A 290 -26.81 -17.04 12.00
C VAL A 290 -27.95 -16.16 11.50
N ARG A 291 -28.87 -15.80 12.40
CA ARG A 291 -29.94 -14.86 12.10
C ARG A 291 -29.49 -13.44 12.49
N ILE A 292 -29.53 -12.51 11.53
CA ILE A 292 -29.24 -11.10 11.79
C ILE A 292 -30.49 -10.26 11.64
N ASP A 293 -30.80 -9.46 12.66
CA ASP A 293 -31.91 -8.50 12.65
C ASP A 293 -31.35 -7.08 12.48
N VAL A 294 -31.61 -6.46 11.33
CA VAL A 294 -31.17 -5.12 10.96
C VAL A 294 -32.31 -4.10 10.97
N SER A 295 -33.53 -4.49 11.37
CA SER A 295 -34.74 -3.65 11.30
C SER A 295 -34.90 -2.74 12.52
N HIS A 296 -34.29 -3.08 13.65
CA HIS A 296 -34.41 -2.35 14.91
C HIS A 296 -33.29 -1.31 15.12
N GLU A 297 -33.43 -0.51 16.16
CA GLU A 297 -32.42 0.49 16.57
C GLU A 297 -31.04 -0.09 16.80
N THR A 298 -30.98 -1.27 17.33
CA THR A 298 -29.76 -2.02 17.58
C THR A 298 -29.75 -3.24 16.68
N VAL A 299 -28.68 -3.46 15.95
CA VAL A 299 -28.51 -4.67 15.16
C VAL A 299 -28.11 -5.82 16.08
N TRP A 300 -28.83 -6.93 15.96
CA TRP A 300 -28.58 -8.15 16.71
C TRP A 300 -28.26 -9.30 15.77
N ALA A 301 -27.29 -10.12 16.18
CA ALA A 301 -27.04 -11.42 15.57
C ALA A 301 -27.27 -12.52 16.59
N GLU A 302 -27.95 -13.59 16.16
CA GLU A 302 -28.32 -14.75 16.96
C GLU A 302 -27.79 -16.02 16.30
N GLY A 303 -27.06 -16.83 17.04
CA GLY A 303 -26.45 -18.08 16.61
C GLY A 303 -26.60 -19.17 17.65
N CYS A 304 -25.84 -20.26 17.52
CA CYS A 304 -25.95 -21.44 18.38
C CYS A 304 -25.64 -21.17 19.87
N TYR A 305 -24.80 -20.18 20.14
CA TYR A 305 -24.33 -19.88 21.51
C TYR A 305 -24.96 -18.61 22.10
N GLY A 306 -25.95 -18.04 21.44
CA GLY A 306 -26.70 -16.92 21.99
C GLY A 306 -26.92 -15.76 21.03
N LYS A 307 -27.27 -14.62 21.62
CA LYS A 307 -27.59 -13.38 20.90
C LYS A 307 -26.63 -12.28 21.32
N LYS A 308 -25.99 -11.63 20.35
CA LYS A 308 -25.07 -10.53 20.59
C LYS A 308 -25.40 -9.31 19.75
N LYS A 309 -25.10 -8.13 20.29
CA LYS A 309 -25.17 -6.86 19.57
C LYS A 309 -24.08 -6.81 18.51
N VAL A 310 -24.40 -6.25 17.33
CA VAL A 310 -23.42 -6.05 16.25
C VAL A 310 -23.28 -4.55 16.00
N ILE A 311 -22.04 -4.07 16.06
CA ILE A 311 -21.70 -2.69 15.78
C ILE A 311 -20.67 -2.65 14.65
N VAL A 312 -20.94 -1.84 13.64
CA VAL A 312 -19.95 -1.52 12.60
C VAL A 312 -19.15 -0.30 13.04
N TYR A 313 -17.84 -0.44 13.09
CA TYR A 313 -16.94 0.63 13.48
C TYR A 313 -16.02 1.05 12.31
N PRO A 314 -15.56 2.31 12.28
CA PRO A 314 -14.59 2.76 11.29
C PRO A 314 -13.28 2.00 11.40
N ALA A 315 -12.80 1.44 10.32
CA ALA A 315 -11.57 0.64 10.32
C ALA A 315 -10.30 1.43 10.74
N MET A 316 -10.38 2.74 10.73
CA MET A 316 -9.35 3.62 11.28
C MET A 316 -9.18 3.44 12.80
N TRP A 317 -10.22 3.09 13.51
CA TRP A 317 -10.17 2.97 14.97
C TRP A 317 -9.46 1.69 15.41
N THR A 318 -8.72 1.77 16.48
CA THR A 318 -8.36 0.57 17.25
C THR A 318 -9.64 -0.18 17.60
N LYS A 319 -9.66 -1.49 17.35
CA LYS A 319 -10.88 -2.31 17.53
C LYS A 319 -11.45 -2.13 18.94
N PRO A 320 -12.70 -1.63 19.08
CA PRO A 320 -13.34 -1.53 20.38
C PRO A 320 -13.61 -2.90 20.98
N VAL A 321 -13.68 -2.95 22.32
CA VAL A 321 -14.01 -4.17 23.08
C VAL A 321 -15.14 -3.83 24.07
N GLU A 322 -16.24 -4.57 23.98
CA GLU A 322 -17.39 -4.46 24.88
C GLU A 322 -18.01 -5.85 25.06
N GLU A 323 -18.43 -6.18 26.26
CA GLU A 323 -19.10 -7.46 26.54
C GLU A 323 -20.39 -7.60 25.72
N ASN A 324 -20.66 -8.82 25.28
CA ASN A 324 -21.85 -9.14 24.46
C ASN A 324 -22.01 -8.33 23.16
N THR A 325 -20.93 -7.72 22.68
CA THR A 325 -20.93 -6.93 21.45
C THR A 325 -19.91 -7.47 20.45
N ILE A 326 -20.34 -7.65 19.21
CA ILE A 326 -19.48 -8.02 18.09
C ILE A 326 -19.16 -6.75 17.31
N PHE A 327 -17.89 -6.40 17.25
CA PHE A 327 -17.42 -5.28 16.45
C PHE A 327 -16.92 -5.75 15.10
N VAL A 328 -17.48 -5.19 14.03
CA VAL A 328 -17.14 -5.51 12.64
C VAL A 328 -16.62 -4.25 11.95
N SER A 329 -15.46 -4.33 11.33
CA SER A 329 -14.87 -3.21 10.59
C SER A 329 -15.63 -2.92 9.30
N ASP A 330 -15.86 -1.66 8.99
CA ASP A 330 -16.50 -1.23 7.74
C ASP A 330 -15.68 -1.61 6.49
N VAL A 331 -14.35 -1.61 6.58
CA VAL A 331 -13.45 -2.04 5.51
C VAL A 331 -13.65 -3.53 5.20
N TYR A 332 -13.86 -4.38 6.22
CA TYR A 332 -14.16 -5.79 5.98
C TYR A 332 -15.51 -5.98 5.30
N LEU A 333 -16.52 -5.20 5.69
CA LEU A 333 -17.83 -5.25 5.04
C LEU A 333 -17.80 -4.78 3.58
N LYS A 334 -16.97 -3.82 3.26
CA LYS A 334 -16.83 -3.27 1.91
C LYS A 334 -15.96 -4.15 1.00
N TYR A 335 -14.80 -4.60 1.49
CA TYR A 335 -13.73 -5.13 0.65
C TYR A 335 -13.34 -6.59 0.95
N ALA A 336 -13.71 -7.13 2.11
CA ALA A 336 -13.30 -8.45 2.56
C ALA A 336 -14.43 -9.17 3.33
N LYS A 337 -15.61 -9.28 2.72
CA LYS A 337 -16.81 -9.89 3.33
C LYS A 337 -16.58 -11.25 4.00
N PRO A 338 -15.72 -12.16 3.50
CA PRO A 338 -15.45 -13.42 4.19
C PRO A 338 -14.87 -13.22 5.59
N TYR A 339 -14.03 -12.20 5.82
CA TYR A 339 -13.52 -11.88 7.15
C TYR A 339 -14.60 -11.31 8.08
N ALA A 340 -15.49 -10.47 7.55
CA ALA A 340 -16.63 -9.95 8.31
C ALA A 340 -17.57 -11.08 8.73
N LEU A 341 -17.88 -12.01 7.82
CA LEU A 341 -18.68 -13.21 8.10
C LEU A 341 -18.05 -14.06 9.20
N LYS A 342 -16.76 -14.38 9.03
CA LYS A 342 -16.00 -15.17 10.02
C LYS A 342 -16.04 -14.51 11.40
N THR A 343 -15.83 -13.19 11.47
CA THR A 343 -15.87 -12.44 12.73
C THR A 343 -17.22 -12.58 13.44
N ILE A 344 -18.34 -12.54 12.69
CA ILE A 344 -19.67 -12.67 13.28
C ILE A 344 -19.94 -14.12 13.68
N VAL A 345 -19.67 -15.08 12.82
CA VAL A 345 -19.96 -16.51 13.05
C VAL A 345 -19.11 -17.07 14.21
N ASP A 346 -17.82 -16.78 14.23
CA ASP A 346 -16.92 -17.28 15.30
C ASP A 346 -17.24 -16.65 16.69
N SER A 347 -18.00 -15.58 16.71
CA SER A 347 -18.39 -14.88 17.95
C SER A 347 -19.73 -15.34 18.53
N LEU A 348 -20.51 -16.16 17.79
CA LEU A 348 -21.87 -16.61 18.13
C LEU A 348 -21.96 -18.12 18.31
#